data_e398c061f278c476d72ed6d4ae2e7ca3
#
_entry.id   e398c061f278c476d72ed6d4ae2e7ca3
#
_cell.length_a   1.000
_cell.length_b   1.000
_cell.length_c   1.000
_cell.angle_alpha   90.00
_cell.angle_beta   90.00
_cell.angle_gamma   90.00
#
_symmetry.space_group_name_H-M   'P 1'
#
loop_
_entity.id
_entity.type
_entity.pdbx_description
1 polymer ?
#
loop_
_entity_poly.entity_id
_entity_poly.type
_entity_poly.pdbx_seq_one_letter_code
_entity_poly.pdbx_strand_id
1 'polypeptide(L)'
;MFLRLLQIFLVLGLIVLPLDTNAQAQDTGSRIKDPNVTNSNSSRKEVVYKKARALQTSTAKKIVKVVEALERVDENGKEDPDFETVKEILNELLQKKDNLRSYDRSVMWNYWGYVYFSEERFSDAMQAYRNLLAEPESTIPLRVASLYTLAQLNFVNEDYEEGVKVLLQWMDEVEVVTAQGWSLLGQAYFQLGTDKKSESEKLDYYEKALDSMLSAVRTAELEEYKPKENWYVLMAACYSELSSRIGKEEALYKQLDIYEILVNLYPKKMYFIQLGGIYGQLDRELDYMITLNAAYQKDLLDKESEYLALTQLLLLNNNPYWAAKVLEAGRIKKVPVIDEKTKEEKILPVV
;
A
#
# COMPACT_ATOMS: atom_id res chain seq x y z
N MET A 1 -9.13 -13.99 6.18
CA MET A 1 -8.83 -14.26 4.76
C MET A 1 -8.46 -12.97 4.00
N PHE A 2 -9.05 -11.83 4.31
CA PHE A 2 -8.71 -10.52 3.72
C PHE A 2 -7.28 -10.04 4.08
N LEU A 3 -6.80 -10.29 5.31
CA LEU A 3 -5.45 -9.90 5.76
C LEU A 3 -4.31 -10.61 5.01
N ARG A 4 -4.49 -11.89 4.60
CA ARG A 4 -3.46 -12.63 3.84
C ARG A 4 -3.30 -12.14 2.40
N LEU A 5 -4.35 -11.56 1.80
CA LEU A 5 -4.27 -10.95 0.47
C LEU A 5 -3.56 -9.59 0.51
N LEU A 6 -3.65 -8.86 1.64
CA LEU A 6 -2.91 -7.61 1.83
C LEU A 6 -1.40 -7.85 1.96
N GLN A 7 -0.98 -8.97 2.58
CA GLN A 7 0.43 -9.36 2.72
C GLN A 7 1.10 -9.68 1.36
N ILE A 8 0.37 -10.28 0.42
CA ILE A 8 0.91 -10.65 -0.90
C ILE A 8 1.18 -9.41 -1.77
N PHE A 9 0.41 -8.33 -1.62
CA PHE A 9 0.63 -7.07 -2.36
C PHE A 9 1.79 -6.23 -1.82
N LEU A 10 2.22 -6.45 -0.58
CA LEU A 10 3.37 -5.75 0.05
C LEU A 10 4.71 -6.21 -0.53
N VAL A 11 4.81 -7.44 -1.02
CA VAL A 11 6.07 -8.06 -1.47
C VAL A 11 6.45 -7.67 -2.91
N LEU A 12 5.51 -7.23 -3.75
CA LEU A 12 5.75 -6.95 -5.17
C LEU A 12 6.39 -5.59 -5.49
N GLY A 13 6.80 -4.81 -4.47
CA GLY A 13 7.43 -3.50 -4.64
C GLY A 13 8.92 -3.44 -4.25
N LEU A 14 9.55 -4.57 -3.93
CA LEU A 14 10.98 -4.62 -3.62
C LEU A 14 11.80 -4.47 -4.92
N ILE A 15 12.00 -3.23 -5.33
CA ILE A 15 13.00 -2.90 -6.36
C ILE A 15 14.35 -2.98 -5.66
N VAL A 16 15.08 -4.06 -5.88
CA VAL A 16 16.53 -4.06 -5.70
C VAL A 16 17.07 -3.09 -6.75
N LEU A 17 17.39 -1.87 -6.33
CA LEU A 17 18.06 -0.94 -7.22
C LEU A 17 19.42 -1.56 -7.58
N PRO A 18 19.70 -1.85 -8.86
CA PRO A 18 21.05 -2.19 -9.26
C PRO A 18 21.96 -1.03 -8.84
N LEU A 19 23.11 -1.36 -8.27
CA LEU A 19 24.14 -0.36 -8.00
C LEU A 19 24.64 0.11 -9.37
N ASP A 20 24.07 1.19 -9.90
CA ASP A 20 24.58 1.86 -11.09
C ASP A 20 26.02 2.28 -10.81
N THR A 21 26.95 1.53 -11.37
CA THR A 21 28.39 1.83 -11.29
C THR A 21 28.78 3.07 -12.08
N ASN A 22 27.82 3.69 -12.81
CA ASN A 22 27.98 4.89 -13.63
C ASN A 22 26.88 5.93 -13.40
N ALA A 23 26.66 6.35 -12.15
CA ALA A 23 25.82 7.51 -11.89
C ALA A 23 26.58 8.79 -12.31
N GLN A 24 26.55 9.13 -13.58
CA GLN A 24 26.69 10.52 -14.00
C GLN A 24 25.40 11.24 -13.57
N ALA A 25 25.56 12.19 -12.66
CA ALA A 25 24.48 13.06 -12.22
C ALA A 25 23.89 13.81 -13.43
N GLN A 26 22.72 13.37 -13.90
CA GLN A 26 21.87 14.23 -14.72
C GLN A 26 21.05 15.10 -13.76
N ASP A 27 21.46 16.36 -13.71
CA ASP A 27 20.75 17.47 -13.08
C ASP A 27 19.44 17.73 -13.85
N THR A 28 18.32 17.18 -13.37
CA THR A 28 16.97 17.59 -13.80
C THR A 28 16.40 18.55 -12.75
N GLY A 29 16.92 19.78 -12.80
CA GLY A 29 16.36 20.89 -12.06
C GLY A 29 14.96 21.26 -12.55
N SER A 30 13.94 20.90 -11.81
CA SER A 30 12.64 21.55 -11.88
C SER A 30 12.16 21.80 -10.46
N ARG A 31 12.47 23.01 -9.98
CA ARG A 31 11.93 23.55 -8.74
C ARG A 31 10.51 24.04 -9.00
N ILE A 32 9.51 23.31 -8.55
CA ILE A 32 8.17 23.86 -8.39
C ILE A 32 8.12 24.52 -7.02
N LYS A 33 8.07 25.87 -7.01
CA LYS A 33 7.82 26.66 -5.82
C LYS A 33 6.30 26.71 -5.60
N ASP A 34 5.82 26.10 -4.54
CA ASP A 34 4.44 26.27 -4.04
C ASP A 34 4.37 27.60 -3.27
N PRO A 35 3.51 28.58 -3.70
CA PRO A 35 3.43 29.90 -3.06
C PRO A 35 2.66 29.93 -1.72
N ASN A 36 2.10 28.82 -1.23
CA ASN A 36 1.22 28.78 -0.06
C ASN A 36 1.73 27.97 1.15
N VAL A 37 3.01 27.61 1.19
CA VAL A 37 3.58 27.02 2.41
C VAL A 37 4.08 28.11 3.32
N THR A 38 3.23 28.53 4.26
CA THR A 38 3.64 29.36 5.39
C THR A 38 4.65 28.61 6.25
N ASN A 39 5.81 29.23 6.44
CA ASN A 39 6.94 28.80 7.23
C ASN A 39 6.54 28.20 8.59
N SER A 40 6.59 26.88 8.71
CA SER A 40 6.93 26.25 9.97
C SER A 40 8.45 26.04 9.97
N ASN A 41 9.15 26.73 10.88
CA ASN A 41 10.58 26.59 11.12
C ASN A 41 10.92 25.18 11.61
N SER A 42 11.00 24.20 10.71
CA SER A 42 11.82 23.03 10.93
C SER A 42 13.19 23.33 10.32
N SER A 43 14.20 23.45 11.15
CA SER A 43 15.60 23.54 10.74
C SER A 43 15.94 22.30 9.90
N ARG A 44 15.76 22.36 8.58
CA ARG A 44 16.27 21.34 7.66
C ARG A 44 17.77 21.31 7.84
N LYS A 45 18.28 20.24 8.44
CA LYS A 45 19.72 19.94 8.39
C LYS A 45 20.11 19.87 6.93
N GLU A 46 21.07 20.69 6.54
CA GLU A 46 21.69 20.63 5.22
C GLU A 46 22.23 19.23 5.01
N VAL A 47 21.61 18.45 4.11
CA VAL A 47 22.04 17.09 3.80
C VAL A 47 23.31 17.22 2.97
N VAL A 48 24.46 17.14 3.63
CA VAL A 48 25.76 17.08 2.96
C VAL A 48 25.85 15.74 2.24
N TYR A 49 25.62 15.71 0.92
CA TYR A 49 25.83 14.54 0.09
C TYR A 49 27.30 14.12 0.15
N LYS A 50 27.62 13.15 0.98
CA LYS A 50 28.94 12.52 0.95
C LYS A 50 29.05 11.79 -0.39
N LYS A 51 30.07 12.17 -1.22
CA LYS A 51 30.38 11.44 -2.47
C LYS A 51 30.41 9.95 -2.18
N ALA A 52 29.76 9.14 -3.03
CA ALA A 52 29.85 7.69 -2.96
C ALA A 52 31.32 7.28 -2.97
N ARG A 53 31.76 6.59 -1.91
CA ARG A 53 33.15 6.10 -1.85
C ARG A 53 33.24 4.85 -2.72
N ALA A 54 34.31 4.76 -3.52
CA ALA A 54 34.57 3.55 -4.28
C ALA A 54 34.87 2.37 -3.34
N LEU A 55 34.37 1.19 -3.68
CA LEU A 55 34.75 -0.06 -3.01
C LEU A 55 36.27 -0.29 -3.11
N GLN A 56 36.83 -1.03 -2.16
CA GLN A 56 38.19 -1.57 -2.32
C GLN A 56 38.24 -2.45 -3.56
N THR A 57 39.34 -2.42 -4.30
CA THR A 57 39.48 -3.16 -5.57
C THR A 57 39.19 -4.65 -5.42
N SER A 58 39.61 -5.25 -4.29
CA SER A 58 39.32 -6.67 -3.98
C SER A 58 37.84 -6.94 -3.76
N THR A 59 37.15 -6.05 -3.03
CA THR A 59 35.71 -6.14 -2.80
C THR A 59 34.92 -5.89 -4.08
N ALA A 60 35.29 -4.85 -4.84
CA ALA A 60 34.64 -4.52 -6.12
C ALA A 60 34.63 -5.71 -7.08
N LYS A 61 35.77 -6.39 -7.25
CA LYS A 61 35.87 -7.60 -8.09
C LYS A 61 34.94 -8.73 -7.65
N LYS A 62 34.70 -8.87 -6.36
CA LYS A 62 33.78 -9.87 -5.80
C LYS A 62 32.31 -9.46 -6.00
N ILE A 63 32.01 -8.19 -5.76
CA ILE A 63 30.64 -7.67 -5.93
C ILE A 63 30.22 -7.74 -7.41
N VAL A 64 31.12 -7.49 -8.38
CA VAL A 64 30.82 -7.72 -9.81
C VAL A 64 30.37 -9.16 -10.06
N LYS A 65 31.07 -10.16 -9.49
CA LYS A 65 30.67 -11.57 -9.63
C LYS A 65 29.34 -11.88 -8.93
N VAL A 66 29.05 -11.22 -7.80
CA VAL A 66 27.75 -11.35 -7.13
C VAL A 66 26.63 -10.83 -8.04
N VAL A 67 26.83 -9.67 -8.67
CA VAL A 67 25.87 -9.11 -9.62
C VAL A 67 25.67 -10.04 -10.82
N GLU A 68 26.75 -10.51 -11.44
CA GLU A 68 26.72 -11.45 -12.57
C GLU A 68 25.95 -12.75 -12.20
N ALA A 69 26.14 -13.27 -10.99
CA ALA A 69 25.43 -14.47 -10.52
C ALA A 69 23.95 -14.20 -10.24
N LEU A 70 23.58 -13.00 -9.76
CA LEU A 70 22.19 -12.59 -9.54
C LEU A 70 21.42 -12.29 -10.83
N GLU A 71 22.11 -11.76 -11.84
CA GLU A 71 21.53 -11.41 -13.15
C GLU A 71 21.54 -12.59 -14.14
N ARG A 72 21.95 -13.79 -13.69
CA ARG A 72 21.95 -14.97 -14.55
C ARG A 72 20.55 -15.28 -15.07
N VAL A 73 20.48 -15.65 -16.35
CA VAL A 73 19.25 -16.15 -17.00
C VAL A 73 19.46 -17.56 -17.52
N ASP A 74 18.39 -18.33 -17.60
CA ASP A 74 18.39 -19.66 -18.19
C ASP A 74 18.46 -19.61 -19.74
N GLU A 75 18.48 -20.79 -20.37
CA GLU A 75 18.53 -20.93 -21.83
C GLU A 75 17.33 -20.29 -22.56
N ASN A 76 16.24 -20.02 -21.85
CA ASN A 76 15.02 -19.37 -22.34
C ASN A 76 14.97 -17.86 -22.07
N GLY A 77 16.01 -17.31 -21.45
CA GLY A 77 16.08 -15.89 -21.06
C GLY A 77 15.26 -15.55 -19.81
N LYS A 78 14.86 -16.55 -19.02
CA LYS A 78 14.18 -16.35 -17.73
C LYS A 78 15.22 -16.19 -16.63
N GLU A 79 14.95 -15.29 -15.67
CA GLU A 79 15.78 -15.10 -14.47
C GLU A 79 16.01 -16.44 -13.75
N ASP A 80 17.28 -16.77 -13.51
CA ASP A 80 17.75 -17.96 -12.82
C ASP A 80 18.98 -17.62 -11.97
N PRO A 81 18.83 -16.80 -10.91
CA PRO A 81 19.93 -16.33 -10.07
C PRO A 81 20.64 -17.48 -9.38
N ASP A 82 21.98 -17.46 -9.42
CA ASP A 82 22.84 -18.45 -8.77
C ASP A 82 23.15 -18.04 -7.31
N PHE A 83 22.18 -18.26 -6.44
CA PHE A 83 22.31 -17.93 -5.02
C PHE A 83 23.43 -18.70 -4.31
N GLU A 84 23.81 -19.89 -4.78
CA GLU A 84 24.92 -20.64 -4.16
C GLU A 84 26.26 -19.93 -4.39
N THR A 85 26.55 -19.54 -5.64
CA THR A 85 27.73 -18.73 -5.97
C THR A 85 27.72 -17.39 -5.22
N VAL A 86 26.55 -16.73 -5.13
CA VAL A 86 26.43 -15.48 -4.36
C VAL A 86 26.80 -15.68 -2.90
N LYS A 87 26.26 -16.73 -2.24
CA LYS A 87 26.55 -17.05 -0.83
C LYS A 87 28.01 -17.39 -0.60
N GLU A 88 28.65 -18.14 -1.50
CA GLU A 88 30.07 -18.45 -1.40
C GLU A 88 30.92 -17.17 -1.39
N ILE A 89 30.69 -16.26 -2.34
CA ILE A 89 31.42 -15.00 -2.44
C ILE A 89 31.18 -14.09 -1.24
N LEU A 90 29.92 -13.99 -0.79
CA LEU A 90 29.57 -13.19 0.38
C LEU A 90 30.15 -13.76 1.67
N ASN A 91 30.22 -15.09 1.83
CA ASN A 91 30.89 -15.75 2.95
C ASN A 91 32.39 -15.45 2.98
N GLU A 92 33.08 -15.43 1.83
CA GLU A 92 34.50 -15.04 1.78
C GLU A 92 34.72 -13.58 2.19
N LEU A 93 33.77 -12.68 1.89
CA LEU A 93 33.80 -11.29 2.37
C LEU A 93 33.54 -11.24 3.89
N LEU A 94 32.57 -11.99 4.37
CA LEU A 94 32.19 -12.04 5.78
C LEU A 94 33.33 -12.56 6.67
N GLN A 95 34.06 -13.59 6.24
CA GLN A 95 35.24 -14.08 6.94
C GLN A 95 36.37 -13.04 7.10
N LYS A 96 36.38 -12.06 6.19
CA LYS A 96 37.37 -10.97 6.16
C LYS A 96 36.79 -9.61 6.58
N LYS A 97 35.60 -9.61 7.23
CA LYS A 97 34.83 -8.38 7.51
C LYS A 97 35.66 -7.32 8.27
N ASP A 98 36.53 -7.75 9.19
CA ASP A 98 37.35 -6.82 10.00
C ASP A 98 38.41 -6.08 9.16
N ASN A 99 38.77 -6.61 8.00
CA ASN A 99 39.69 -5.98 7.04
C ASN A 99 38.97 -5.14 5.98
N LEU A 100 37.63 -5.18 5.96
CA LEU A 100 36.81 -4.38 5.04
C LEU A 100 36.61 -2.98 5.62
N ARG A 101 36.56 -1.97 4.74
CA ARG A 101 36.10 -0.63 5.12
C ARG A 101 34.59 -0.65 5.43
N SER A 102 34.13 0.31 6.20
CA SER A 102 32.71 0.42 6.56
C SER A 102 31.77 0.41 5.34
N TYR A 103 32.14 1.13 4.27
CA TYR A 103 31.35 1.12 3.03
C TYR A 103 31.34 -0.27 2.37
N ASP A 104 32.46 -0.98 2.32
CA ASP A 104 32.53 -2.33 1.76
C ASP A 104 31.64 -3.30 2.56
N ARG A 105 31.62 -3.17 3.90
CA ARG A 105 30.72 -3.97 4.75
C ARG A 105 29.25 -3.63 4.53
N SER A 106 28.91 -2.34 4.34
CA SER A 106 27.52 -1.96 4.08
C SER A 106 26.99 -2.55 2.78
N VAL A 107 27.81 -2.59 1.73
CA VAL A 107 27.45 -3.24 0.45
C VAL A 107 27.34 -4.76 0.61
N MET A 108 28.25 -5.40 1.33
CA MET A 108 28.16 -6.83 1.66
C MET A 108 26.87 -7.17 2.40
N TRP A 109 26.50 -6.37 3.42
CA TRP A 109 25.26 -6.58 4.19
C TRP A 109 24.01 -6.36 3.35
N ASN A 110 24.04 -5.43 2.38
CA ASN A 110 22.93 -5.24 1.45
C ASN A 110 22.65 -6.52 0.65
N TYR A 111 23.68 -7.13 0.08
CA TYR A 111 23.51 -8.39 -0.65
C TYR A 111 23.12 -9.57 0.24
N TRP A 112 23.63 -9.65 1.47
CA TRP A 112 23.16 -10.64 2.44
C TRP A 112 21.68 -10.45 2.77
N GLY A 113 21.24 -9.20 2.97
CA GLY A 113 19.83 -8.89 3.18
C GLY A 113 18.95 -9.37 2.03
N TYR A 114 19.39 -9.14 0.79
CA TYR A 114 18.68 -9.61 -0.41
C TYR A 114 18.63 -11.15 -0.51
N VAL A 115 19.76 -11.84 -0.29
CA VAL A 115 19.81 -13.31 -0.32
C VAL A 115 18.88 -13.91 0.73
N TYR A 116 18.96 -13.45 1.97
CA TYR A 116 18.08 -13.94 3.04
C TYR A 116 16.61 -13.64 2.76
N PHE A 117 16.30 -12.47 2.19
CA PHE A 117 14.95 -12.15 1.78
C PHE A 117 14.42 -13.11 0.70
N SER A 118 15.23 -13.40 -0.33
CA SER A 118 14.89 -14.33 -1.41
C SER A 118 14.69 -15.77 -0.93
N GLU A 119 15.34 -16.15 0.17
CA GLU A 119 15.18 -17.45 0.84
C GLU A 119 14.04 -17.43 1.89
N GLU A 120 13.25 -16.36 1.98
CA GLU A 120 12.18 -16.15 2.98
C GLU A 120 12.68 -16.19 4.45
N ARG A 121 13.97 -15.99 4.66
CA ARG A 121 14.63 -15.92 5.97
C ARG A 121 14.56 -14.49 6.51
N PHE A 122 13.35 -14.03 6.79
CA PHE A 122 13.08 -12.62 7.09
C PHE A 122 13.82 -12.10 8.33
N SER A 123 13.98 -12.90 9.36
CA SER A 123 14.76 -12.53 10.56
C SER A 123 16.23 -12.26 10.25
N ASP A 124 16.84 -13.09 9.41
CA ASP A 124 18.24 -12.94 8.99
C ASP A 124 18.38 -11.73 8.05
N ALA A 125 17.41 -11.51 7.16
CA ALA A 125 17.36 -10.34 6.29
C ALA A 125 17.27 -9.03 7.11
N MET A 126 16.37 -8.97 8.09
CA MET A 126 16.27 -7.82 9.01
C MET A 126 17.58 -7.57 9.75
N GLN A 127 18.26 -8.63 10.23
CA GLN A 127 19.55 -8.47 10.90
C GLN A 127 20.63 -7.95 9.95
N ALA A 128 20.66 -8.41 8.71
CA ALA A 128 21.62 -7.92 7.70
C ALA A 128 21.39 -6.42 7.41
N TYR A 129 20.13 -5.97 7.25
CA TYR A 129 19.83 -4.55 7.07
C TYR A 129 20.14 -3.71 8.31
N ARG A 130 19.93 -4.22 9.53
CA ARG A 130 20.37 -3.53 10.75
C ARG A 130 21.88 -3.39 10.80
N ASN A 131 22.64 -4.42 10.41
CA ASN A 131 24.09 -4.35 10.31
C ASN A 131 24.55 -3.31 9.29
N LEU A 132 23.87 -3.23 8.12
CA LEU A 132 24.13 -2.20 7.12
C LEU A 132 23.91 -0.79 7.70
N LEU A 133 22.79 -0.58 8.37
CA LEU A 133 22.44 0.72 8.96
C LEU A 133 23.39 1.15 10.09
N ALA A 134 24.04 0.17 10.76
CA ALA A 134 25.06 0.43 11.78
C ALA A 134 26.42 0.84 11.19
N GLU A 135 26.64 0.67 9.88
CA GLU A 135 27.90 1.05 9.24
C GLU A 135 27.98 2.57 9.03
N PRO A 136 28.96 3.27 9.66
CA PRO A 136 29.00 4.74 9.66
C PRO A 136 29.27 5.36 8.28
N GLU A 137 29.82 4.59 7.34
CA GLU A 137 30.09 5.05 5.97
C GLU A 137 29.06 4.54 4.95
N SER A 138 27.96 3.96 5.41
CA SER A 138 26.84 3.59 4.54
C SER A 138 26.32 4.83 3.82
N THR A 139 26.10 4.72 2.52
CA THR A 139 25.59 5.85 1.70
C THR A 139 24.10 6.07 1.93
N ILE A 140 23.64 7.30 1.70
CA ILE A 140 22.20 7.65 1.83
C ILE A 140 21.32 6.72 0.98
N PRO A 141 21.61 6.44 -0.30
CA PRO A 141 20.79 5.51 -1.07
C PRO A 141 20.67 4.11 -0.46
N LEU A 142 21.79 3.53 0.03
CA LEU A 142 21.76 2.23 0.70
C LEU A 142 20.96 2.27 2.00
N ARG A 143 21.12 3.32 2.80
CA ARG A 143 20.38 3.49 4.05
C ARG A 143 18.89 3.62 3.81
N VAL A 144 18.50 4.50 2.89
CA VAL A 144 17.09 4.74 2.52
C VAL A 144 16.44 3.45 2.00
N ALA A 145 17.08 2.72 1.09
CA ALA A 145 16.58 1.45 0.60
C ALA A 145 16.45 0.42 1.74
N SER A 146 17.47 0.31 2.60
CA SER A 146 17.47 -0.64 3.71
C SER A 146 16.42 -0.32 4.79
N LEU A 147 16.22 0.95 5.12
CA LEU A 147 15.18 1.39 6.06
C LEU A 147 13.79 1.05 5.54
N TYR A 148 13.52 1.32 4.26
CA TYR A 148 12.21 1.01 3.67
C TYR A 148 11.95 -0.50 3.67
N THR A 149 12.93 -1.30 3.23
CA THR A 149 12.83 -2.77 3.25
C THR A 149 12.68 -3.30 4.67
N LEU A 150 13.45 -2.78 5.62
CA LEU A 150 13.37 -3.19 7.03
C LEU A 150 11.99 -2.87 7.63
N ALA A 151 11.41 -1.71 7.32
CA ALA A 151 10.05 -1.38 7.74
C ALA A 151 9.01 -2.37 7.17
N GLN A 152 9.11 -2.69 5.88
CA GLN A 152 8.23 -3.68 5.24
C GLN A 152 8.37 -5.07 5.87
N LEU A 153 9.61 -5.51 6.16
CA LEU A 153 9.86 -6.79 6.81
C LEU A 153 9.29 -6.86 8.24
N ASN A 154 9.38 -5.76 9.01
CA ASN A 154 8.72 -5.70 10.31
C ASN A 154 7.19 -5.82 10.16
N PHE A 155 6.57 -5.19 9.16
CA PHE A 155 5.12 -5.33 8.92
C PHE A 155 4.72 -6.74 8.46
N VAL A 156 5.54 -7.41 7.65
CA VAL A 156 5.33 -8.82 7.28
C VAL A 156 5.41 -9.73 8.51
N ASN A 157 6.30 -9.40 9.45
CA ASN A 157 6.46 -10.12 10.72
C ASN A 157 5.45 -9.69 11.81
N GLU A 158 4.46 -8.83 11.45
CA GLU A 158 3.44 -8.30 12.35
C GLU A 158 4.00 -7.43 13.51
N ASP A 159 5.26 -7.00 13.43
CA ASP A 159 5.87 -6.06 14.37
C ASP A 159 5.61 -4.62 13.91
N TYR A 160 4.35 -4.21 14.01
CA TYR A 160 3.90 -2.91 13.49
C TYR A 160 4.52 -1.72 14.23
N GLU A 161 4.80 -1.83 15.53
CA GLU A 161 5.40 -0.74 16.31
C GLU A 161 6.83 -0.44 15.86
N GLU A 162 7.67 -1.47 15.75
CA GLU A 162 9.04 -1.30 15.23
C GLU A 162 9.01 -0.92 13.74
N GLY A 163 8.11 -1.50 12.95
CA GLY A 163 7.93 -1.16 11.54
C GLY A 163 7.61 0.32 11.33
N VAL A 164 6.70 0.89 12.10
CA VAL A 164 6.39 2.34 12.07
C VAL A 164 7.59 3.17 12.47
N LYS A 165 8.31 2.79 13.52
CA LYS A 165 9.50 3.52 13.97
C LYS A 165 10.58 3.56 12.88
N VAL A 166 10.84 2.44 12.20
CA VAL A 166 11.80 2.36 11.10
C VAL A 166 11.31 3.13 9.88
N LEU A 167 10.01 3.09 9.57
CA LEU A 167 9.44 3.85 8.45
C LEU A 167 9.52 5.36 8.69
N LEU A 168 9.31 5.83 9.90
CA LEU A 168 9.50 7.24 10.25
C LEU A 168 10.97 7.66 10.11
N GLN A 169 11.93 6.81 10.47
CA GLN A 169 13.36 7.08 10.21
C GLN A 169 13.63 7.19 8.70
N TRP A 170 13.00 6.31 7.88
CA TRP A 170 13.08 6.41 6.43
C TRP A 170 12.53 7.75 5.92
N MET A 171 11.38 8.20 6.43
CA MET A 171 10.77 9.48 6.06
C MET A 171 11.66 10.68 6.40
N ASP A 172 12.45 10.58 7.46
CA ASP A 172 13.41 11.63 7.85
C ASP A 172 14.66 11.67 6.96
N GLU A 173 15.02 10.54 6.32
CA GLU A 173 16.22 10.43 5.48
C GLU A 173 15.95 10.67 3.98
N VAL A 174 14.69 10.53 3.51
CA VAL A 174 14.34 10.79 2.10
C VAL A 174 14.14 12.28 1.84
N GLU A 175 14.43 12.71 0.62
CA GLU A 175 14.18 14.10 0.20
C GLU A 175 12.67 14.38 0.07
N VAL A 176 11.92 13.41 -0.49
CA VAL A 176 10.47 13.46 -0.67
C VAL A 176 9.88 12.12 -0.27
N VAL A 177 8.88 12.16 0.61
CA VAL A 177 8.13 10.96 0.99
C VAL A 177 7.16 10.60 -0.13
N THR A 178 7.27 9.39 -0.67
CA THR A 178 6.39 8.91 -1.75
C THR A 178 4.98 8.63 -1.25
N ALA A 179 4.00 8.65 -2.17
CA ALA A 179 2.62 8.28 -1.84
C ALA A 179 2.52 6.84 -1.29
N GLN A 180 3.36 5.91 -1.77
CA GLN A 180 3.43 4.55 -1.21
C GLN A 180 3.96 4.54 0.22
N GLY A 181 4.95 5.37 0.55
CA GLY A 181 5.47 5.51 1.92
C GLY A 181 4.39 6.00 2.89
N TRP A 182 3.65 7.04 2.50
CA TRP A 182 2.49 7.51 3.26
C TRP A 182 1.41 6.43 3.42
N SER A 183 1.08 5.72 2.33
CA SER A 183 0.10 4.64 2.36
C SER A 183 0.53 3.49 3.29
N LEU A 184 1.81 3.14 3.29
CA LEU A 184 2.36 2.09 4.15
C LEU A 184 2.25 2.49 5.63
N LEU A 185 2.56 3.76 5.95
CA LEU A 185 2.42 4.30 7.30
C LEU A 185 0.95 4.28 7.77
N GLY A 186 0.01 4.70 6.91
CA GLY A 186 -1.40 4.69 7.24
C GLY A 186 -1.95 3.29 7.48
N GLN A 187 -1.55 2.30 6.66
CA GLN A 187 -1.93 0.90 6.87
C GLN A 187 -1.40 0.36 8.21
N ALA A 188 -0.15 0.68 8.55
CA ALA A 188 0.46 0.25 9.80
C ALA A 188 -0.24 0.90 11.02
N TYR A 189 -0.56 2.19 10.96
CA TYR A 189 -1.31 2.85 12.02
C TYR A 189 -2.72 2.29 12.18
N PHE A 190 -3.41 1.98 11.09
CA PHE A 190 -4.73 1.35 11.14
C PHE A 190 -4.66 0.00 11.87
N GLN A 191 -3.66 -0.83 11.53
CA GLN A 191 -3.46 -2.11 12.19
C GLN A 191 -3.15 -1.93 13.69
N LEU A 192 -2.27 -1.01 14.05
CA LEU A 192 -1.98 -0.70 15.46
C LEU A 192 -3.23 -0.24 16.21
N GLY A 193 -4.11 0.56 15.57
CA GLY A 193 -5.39 0.93 16.14
C GLY A 193 -6.28 -0.28 16.44
N THR A 194 -6.34 -1.22 15.49
CA THR A 194 -7.13 -2.46 15.64
C THR A 194 -6.65 -3.31 16.83
N ASP A 195 -5.34 -3.33 17.10
CA ASP A 195 -4.73 -4.17 18.13
C ASP A 195 -4.78 -3.53 19.53
N LYS A 196 -5.10 -2.23 19.65
CA LYS A 196 -5.18 -1.55 20.95
C LYS A 196 -6.46 -1.94 21.71
N LYS A 197 -6.36 -1.98 23.04
CA LYS A 197 -7.50 -2.25 23.93
C LYS A 197 -8.20 -0.99 24.39
N SER A 198 -7.47 0.10 24.51
CA SER A 198 -7.99 1.41 24.93
C SER A 198 -8.69 2.09 23.76
N GLU A 199 -9.96 2.47 23.92
CA GLU A 199 -10.71 3.17 22.88
C GLU A 199 -10.06 4.50 22.48
N SER A 200 -9.53 5.25 23.44
CA SER A 200 -8.81 6.49 23.14
C SER A 200 -7.58 6.24 22.27
N GLU A 201 -6.78 5.22 22.60
CA GLU A 201 -5.58 4.88 21.81
C GLU A 201 -5.95 4.38 20.40
N LYS A 202 -7.03 3.60 20.25
CA LYS A 202 -7.55 3.20 18.94
C LYS A 202 -7.84 4.42 18.07
N LEU A 203 -8.62 5.35 18.60
CA LEU A 203 -9.01 6.55 17.88
C LEU A 203 -7.80 7.41 17.50
N ASP A 204 -6.79 7.53 18.37
CA ASP A 204 -5.55 8.25 18.07
C ASP A 204 -4.77 7.60 16.90
N TYR A 205 -4.75 6.26 16.84
CA TYR A 205 -4.13 5.54 15.73
C TYR A 205 -4.93 5.63 14.43
N TYR A 206 -6.27 5.61 14.50
CA TYR A 206 -7.11 5.79 13.32
C TYR A 206 -7.03 7.21 12.75
N GLU A 207 -6.88 8.23 13.58
CA GLU A 207 -6.56 9.60 13.10
C GLU A 207 -5.22 9.64 12.36
N LYS A 208 -4.15 9.07 12.94
CA LYS A 208 -2.84 8.98 12.29
C LYS A 208 -2.91 8.18 10.97
N ALA A 209 -3.70 7.13 10.93
CA ALA A 209 -3.93 6.35 9.71
C ALA A 209 -4.61 7.18 8.64
N LEU A 210 -5.67 7.92 9.00
CA LEU A 210 -6.40 8.80 8.10
C LEU A 210 -5.50 9.91 7.54
N ASP A 211 -4.74 10.61 8.39
CA ASP A 211 -3.83 11.68 7.98
C ASP A 211 -2.76 11.17 7.01
N SER A 212 -2.25 9.96 7.27
CA SER A 212 -1.27 9.30 6.38
C SER A 212 -1.90 8.95 5.03
N MET A 213 -3.15 8.46 5.00
CA MET A 213 -3.85 8.16 3.75
C MET A 213 -4.20 9.42 2.96
N LEU A 214 -4.62 10.49 3.61
CA LEU A 214 -4.84 11.80 2.97
C LEU A 214 -3.55 12.32 2.34
N SER A 215 -2.42 12.16 3.04
CA SER A 215 -1.10 12.50 2.50
C SER A 215 -0.72 11.63 1.30
N ALA A 216 -1.05 10.33 1.33
CA ALA A 216 -0.82 9.42 0.20
C ALA A 216 -1.61 9.84 -1.05
N VAL A 217 -2.91 10.14 -0.88
CA VAL A 217 -3.77 10.59 -1.99
C VAL A 217 -3.27 11.91 -2.56
N ARG A 218 -3.01 12.90 -1.70
CA ARG A 218 -2.49 14.21 -2.11
C ARG A 218 -1.15 14.10 -2.85
N THR A 219 -0.25 13.25 -2.36
CA THR A 219 1.06 13.06 -3.01
C THR A 219 0.89 12.41 -4.38
N ALA A 220 0.01 11.42 -4.53
CA ALA A 220 -0.28 10.79 -5.81
C ALA A 220 -0.87 11.79 -6.82
N GLU A 221 -1.77 12.67 -6.38
CA GLU A 221 -2.35 13.72 -7.22
C GLU A 221 -1.31 14.74 -7.69
N LEU A 222 -0.38 15.13 -6.80
CA LEU A 222 0.74 16.02 -7.15
C LEU A 222 1.73 15.38 -8.12
N GLU A 223 1.88 14.06 -8.08
CA GLU A 223 2.71 13.26 -8.98
C GLU A 223 1.93 12.83 -10.24
N GLU A 224 0.73 13.35 -10.44
CA GLU A 224 -0.14 13.14 -11.62
C GLU A 224 -0.50 11.66 -11.88
N TYR A 225 -0.56 10.83 -10.84
CA TYR A 225 -1.06 9.48 -11.00
C TYR A 225 -2.31 9.19 -10.15
N LYS A 226 -3.11 8.23 -10.60
CA LYS A 226 -4.36 7.85 -9.96
C LYS A 226 -4.10 7.20 -8.60
N PRO A 227 -4.62 7.77 -7.47
CA PRO A 227 -4.52 7.14 -6.16
C PRO A 227 -5.11 5.74 -6.16
N LYS A 228 -4.54 4.81 -5.39
CA LYS A 228 -4.99 3.42 -5.38
C LYS A 228 -6.34 3.25 -4.68
N GLU A 229 -7.16 2.33 -5.18
CA GLU A 229 -8.49 2.01 -4.65
C GLU A 229 -8.48 1.74 -3.13
N ASN A 230 -7.55 0.92 -2.67
CA ASN A 230 -7.44 0.54 -1.27
C ASN A 230 -7.14 1.70 -0.32
N TRP A 231 -6.60 2.82 -0.81
CA TRP A 231 -6.36 4.02 0.01
C TRP A 231 -7.69 4.68 0.40
N TYR A 232 -8.58 4.83 -0.56
CA TYR A 232 -9.93 5.35 -0.30
C TYR A 232 -10.75 4.42 0.60
N VAL A 233 -10.65 3.10 0.38
CA VAL A 233 -11.31 2.11 1.24
C VAL A 233 -10.82 2.22 2.68
N LEU A 234 -9.52 2.39 2.91
CA LEU A 234 -8.98 2.56 4.25
C LEU A 234 -9.40 3.89 4.88
N MET A 235 -9.47 4.99 4.11
CA MET A 235 -10.00 6.27 4.59
C MET A 235 -11.46 6.14 5.05
N ALA A 236 -12.31 5.47 4.26
CA ALA A 236 -13.70 5.21 4.65
C ALA A 236 -13.79 4.39 5.93
N ALA A 237 -12.93 3.38 6.10
CA ALA A 237 -12.84 2.60 7.33
C ALA A 237 -12.40 3.46 8.52
N CYS A 238 -11.39 4.32 8.36
CA CYS A 238 -10.97 5.25 9.41
C CYS A 238 -12.11 6.17 9.85
N TYR A 239 -12.87 6.75 8.92
CA TYR A 239 -14.02 7.59 9.27
C TYR A 239 -15.12 6.81 9.99
N SER A 240 -15.34 5.54 9.66
CA SER A 240 -16.27 4.67 10.37
C SER A 240 -15.84 4.45 11.82
N GLU A 241 -14.57 4.13 12.04
CA GLU A 241 -14.00 3.90 13.38
C GLU A 241 -13.97 5.19 14.22
N LEU A 242 -13.72 6.34 13.58
CA LEU A 242 -13.70 7.65 14.23
C LEU A 242 -15.09 8.23 14.53
N SER A 243 -16.18 7.54 14.17
CA SER A 243 -17.54 8.05 14.31
C SER A 243 -17.94 8.44 15.75
N SER A 244 -17.37 7.77 16.75
CA SER A 244 -17.58 8.11 18.17
C SER A 244 -16.88 9.44 18.57
N ARG A 245 -15.80 9.82 17.89
CA ARG A 245 -15.00 11.03 18.17
C ARG A 245 -15.52 12.24 17.40
N ILE A 246 -15.81 12.09 16.09
CA ILE A 246 -16.23 13.20 15.22
C ILE A 246 -17.76 13.36 15.12
N GLY A 247 -18.53 12.39 15.61
CA GLY A 247 -19.98 12.33 15.48
C GLY A 247 -20.41 11.43 14.32
N LYS A 248 -21.50 10.68 14.54
CA LYS A 248 -22.01 9.69 13.57
C LYS A 248 -22.38 10.34 12.22
N GLU A 249 -23.07 11.45 12.27
CA GLU A 249 -23.52 12.16 11.05
C GLU A 249 -22.35 12.71 10.24
N GLU A 250 -21.38 13.35 10.91
CA GLU A 250 -20.16 13.84 10.26
C GLU A 250 -19.36 12.68 9.63
N ALA A 251 -19.23 11.56 10.33
CA ALA A 251 -18.57 10.36 9.81
C ALA A 251 -19.27 9.82 8.54
N LEU A 252 -20.61 9.85 8.50
CA LEU A 252 -21.37 9.43 7.33
C LEU A 252 -21.14 10.37 6.14
N TYR A 253 -21.11 11.70 6.34
CA TYR A 253 -20.78 12.63 5.25
C TYR A 253 -19.37 12.44 4.73
N LYS A 254 -18.37 12.22 5.59
CA LYS A 254 -17.01 11.93 5.15
C LYS A 254 -16.91 10.62 4.38
N GLN A 255 -17.61 9.59 4.82
CA GLN A 255 -17.68 8.32 4.08
C GLN A 255 -18.39 8.50 2.73
N LEU A 256 -19.46 9.30 2.69
CA LEU A 256 -20.19 9.62 1.46
C LEU A 256 -19.25 10.19 0.40
N ASP A 257 -18.48 11.24 0.74
CA ASP A 257 -17.48 11.85 -0.16
C ASP A 257 -16.53 10.80 -0.73
N ILE A 258 -16.03 9.90 0.11
CA ILE A 258 -15.10 8.84 -0.30
C ILE A 258 -15.78 7.82 -1.22
N TYR A 259 -17.01 7.38 -0.91
CA TYR A 259 -17.71 6.42 -1.76
C TYR A 259 -18.17 7.02 -3.08
N GLU A 260 -18.48 8.32 -3.16
CA GLU A 260 -18.69 9.02 -4.42
C GLU A 260 -17.43 8.99 -5.30
N ILE A 261 -16.24 9.19 -4.72
CA ILE A 261 -14.97 9.03 -5.45
C ILE A 261 -14.81 7.58 -5.92
N LEU A 262 -15.08 6.60 -5.04
CA LEU A 262 -14.92 5.17 -5.36
C LEU A 262 -15.84 4.71 -6.48
N VAL A 263 -17.11 5.11 -6.51
CA VAL A 263 -18.03 4.73 -7.60
C VAL A 263 -17.64 5.38 -8.93
N ASN A 264 -17.01 6.54 -8.90
CA ASN A 264 -16.55 7.24 -10.11
C ASN A 264 -15.24 6.63 -10.65
N LEU A 265 -14.24 6.42 -9.78
CA LEU A 265 -12.90 5.96 -10.19
C LEU A 265 -12.83 4.43 -10.33
N TYR A 266 -13.59 3.71 -9.51
CA TYR A 266 -13.55 2.25 -9.38
C TYR A 266 -14.98 1.69 -9.30
N PRO A 267 -15.79 1.72 -10.40
CA PRO A 267 -17.20 1.39 -10.39
C PRO A 267 -17.47 -0.09 -10.12
N LYS A 268 -17.35 -0.50 -8.86
CA LYS A 268 -17.64 -1.85 -8.37
C LYS A 268 -18.96 -1.87 -7.61
N LYS A 269 -19.76 -2.93 -7.76
CA LYS A 269 -21.04 -3.12 -7.09
C LYS A 269 -21.01 -2.73 -5.62
N MET A 270 -20.01 -3.22 -4.89
CA MET A 270 -19.90 -3.01 -3.44
C MET A 270 -19.92 -1.51 -3.06
N TYR A 271 -19.33 -0.64 -3.87
CA TYR A 271 -19.29 0.80 -3.58
C TYR A 271 -20.62 1.48 -3.83
N PHE A 272 -21.37 1.07 -4.87
CA PHE A 272 -22.74 1.56 -5.07
C PHE A 272 -23.67 1.14 -3.93
N ILE A 273 -23.53 -0.08 -3.43
CA ILE A 273 -24.34 -0.57 -2.30
C ILE A 273 -23.99 0.19 -1.02
N GLN A 274 -22.70 0.40 -0.75
CA GLN A 274 -22.26 1.18 0.43
C GLN A 274 -22.73 2.64 0.35
N LEU A 275 -22.54 3.29 -0.81
CA LEU A 275 -22.98 4.66 -1.03
C LEU A 275 -24.50 4.79 -0.85
N GLY A 276 -25.28 3.88 -1.46
CA GLY A 276 -26.72 3.85 -1.28
C GLY A 276 -27.13 3.67 0.18
N GLY A 277 -26.46 2.77 0.91
CA GLY A 277 -26.70 2.55 2.33
C GLY A 277 -26.40 3.78 3.19
N ILE A 278 -25.38 4.58 2.83
CA ILE A 278 -25.07 5.85 3.51
C ILE A 278 -26.15 6.88 3.22
N TYR A 279 -26.59 7.02 1.96
CA TYR A 279 -27.71 7.91 1.61
C TYR A 279 -28.98 7.53 2.37
N GLY A 280 -29.29 6.22 2.51
CA GLY A 280 -30.41 5.75 3.32
C GLY A 280 -30.30 6.10 4.81
N GLN A 281 -29.08 6.07 5.38
CA GLN A 281 -28.85 6.46 6.78
C GLN A 281 -28.94 8.00 7.00
N LEU A 282 -28.78 8.78 5.95
CA LEU A 282 -28.92 10.24 5.94
C LEU A 282 -30.31 10.73 5.51
N ASP A 283 -31.29 9.84 5.38
CA ASP A 283 -32.65 10.10 4.90
C ASP A 283 -32.70 10.76 3.50
N ARG A 284 -31.66 10.49 2.68
CA ARG A 284 -31.51 10.97 1.28
C ARG A 284 -32.04 9.93 0.29
N GLU A 285 -33.35 9.62 0.35
CA GLU A 285 -33.98 8.54 -0.42
C GLU A 285 -33.83 8.69 -1.93
N LEU A 286 -33.90 9.92 -2.45
CA LEU A 286 -33.73 10.19 -3.89
C LEU A 286 -32.33 9.84 -4.37
N ASP A 287 -31.29 10.22 -3.61
CA ASP A 287 -29.90 9.92 -3.94
C ASP A 287 -29.62 8.42 -3.82
N TYR A 288 -30.24 7.75 -2.86
CA TYR A 288 -30.20 6.29 -2.74
C TYR A 288 -30.79 5.63 -3.99
N MET A 289 -32.00 6.06 -4.41
CA MET A 289 -32.63 5.56 -5.63
C MET A 289 -31.72 5.76 -6.86
N ILE A 290 -31.17 6.97 -7.04
CA ILE A 290 -30.29 7.31 -8.16
C ILE A 290 -29.05 6.40 -8.15
N THR A 291 -28.47 6.17 -6.99
CA THR A 291 -27.26 5.33 -6.81
C THR A 291 -27.55 3.88 -7.18
N LEU A 292 -28.62 3.28 -6.66
CA LEU A 292 -29.01 1.92 -7.02
C LEU A 292 -29.42 1.80 -8.49
N ASN A 293 -30.10 2.81 -9.05
CA ASN A 293 -30.42 2.82 -10.46
C ASN A 293 -29.16 2.88 -11.33
N ALA A 294 -28.15 3.66 -10.93
CA ALA A 294 -26.85 3.67 -11.62
C ALA A 294 -26.16 2.29 -11.60
N ALA A 295 -26.22 1.59 -10.46
CA ALA A 295 -25.72 0.21 -10.35
C ALA A 295 -26.51 -0.76 -11.25
N TYR A 296 -27.84 -0.63 -11.29
CA TYR A 296 -28.72 -1.40 -12.17
C TYR A 296 -28.40 -1.17 -13.66
N GLN A 297 -28.25 0.08 -14.09
CA GLN A 297 -27.90 0.43 -15.48
C GLN A 297 -26.52 -0.09 -15.91
N LYS A 298 -25.63 -0.29 -14.94
CA LYS A 298 -24.30 -0.91 -15.16
C LYS A 298 -24.31 -2.45 -15.06
N ASP A 299 -25.50 -3.06 -14.92
CA ASP A 299 -25.69 -4.50 -14.73
C ASP A 299 -24.97 -5.10 -13.52
N LEU A 300 -24.76 -4.29 -12.48
CA LEU A 300 -24.02 -4.69 -11.27
C LEU A 300 -24.90 -5.38 -10.20
N LEU A 301 -26.24 -5.22 -10.26
CA LEU A 301 -27.14 -5.84 -9.29
C LEU A 301 -27.31 -7.34 -9.61
N ASP A 302 -27.18 -8.21 -8.60
CA ASP A 302 -27.28 -9.67 -8.75
C ASP A 302 -28.03 -10.35 -7.59
N LYS A 303 -28.61 -9.56 -6.64
CA LYS A 303 -29.39 -10.08 -5.51
C LYS A 303 -30.82 -9.60 -5.57
N GLU A 304 -31.75 -10.47 -5.20
CA GLU A 304 -33.17 -10.16 -5.09
C GLU A 304 -33.42 -8.90 -4.23
N SER A 305 -32.77 -8.83 -3.06
CA SER A 305 -32.92 -7.68 -2.15
C SER A 305 -32.54 -6.34 -2.78
N GLU A 306 -31.58 -6.32 -3.71
CA GLU A 306 -31.13 -5.12 -4.39
C GLU A 306 -32.18 -4.64 -5.43
N TYR A 307 -32.77 -5.58 -6.20
CA TYR A 307 -33.87 -5.30 -7.12
C TYR A 307 -35.12 -4.83 -6.39
N LEU A 308 -35.47 -5.48 -5.25
CA LEU A 308 -36.59 -5.09 -4.42
C LEU A 308 -36.38 -3.70 -3.81
N ALA A 309 -35.19 -3.41 -3.29
CA ALA A 309 -34.87 -2.09 -2.74
C ALA A 309 -35.00 -0.99 -3.81
N LEU A 310 -34.43 -1.18 -5.01
CA LEU A 310 -34.58 -0.23 -6.10
C LEU A 310 -36.05 -0.07 -6.51
N THR A 311 -36.81 -1.16 -6.58
CA THR A 311 -38.24 -1.13 -6.88
C THR A 311 -39.02 -0.32 -5.87
N GLN A 312 -38.81 -0.52 -4.57
CA GLN A 312 -39.46 0.25 -3.50
C GLN A 312 -39.13 1.73 -3.59
N LEU A 313 -37.87 2.07 -3.77
CA LEU A 313 -37.41 3.46 -3.93
C LEU A 313 -38.05 4.14 -5.16
N LEU A 314 -38.17 3.42 -6.28
CA LEU A 314 -38.86 3.92 -7.48
C LEU A 314 -40.34 4.17 -7.22
N LEU A 315 -41.04 3.28 -6.48
CA LEU A 315 -42.42 3.45 -6.09
C LEU A 315 -42.63 4.67 -5.17
N LEU A 316 -41.76 4.82 -4.15
CA LEU A 316 -41.76 5.97 -3.26
C LEU A 316 -41.58 7.31 -4.01
N ASN A 317 -40.79 7.28 -5.06
CA ASN A 317 -40.54 8.44 -5.92
C ASN A 317 -41.52 8.55 -7.12
N ASN A 318 -42.72 7.96 -7.03
CA ASN A 318 -43.79 8.01 -8.03
C ASN A 318 -43.37 7.51 -9.43
N ASN A 319 -42.53 6.50 -9.51
CA ASN A 319 -42.00 5.88 -10.74
C ASN A 319 -42.48 4.43 -10.93
N PRO A 320 -43.78 4.11 -10.94
CA PRO A 320 -44.27 2.72 -10.98
C PRO A 320 -43.92 1.99 -12.27
N TYR A 321 -43.79 2.69 -13.38
CA TYR A 321 -43.40 2.11 -14.67
C TYR A 321 -41.98 1.51 -14.58
N TRP A 322 -41.01 2.28 -14.08
CA TRP A 322 -39.64 1.80 -13.94
C TRP A 322 -39.52 0.75 -12.85
N ALA A 323 -40.28 0.85 -11.76
CA ALA A 323 -40.35 -0.19 -10.74
C ALA A 323 -40.74 -1.55 -11.32
N ALA A 324 -41.79 -1.58 -12.16
CA ALA A 324 -42.23 -2.78 -12.87
C ALA A 324 -41.12 -3.33 -13.82
N LYS A 325 -40.43 -2.45 -14.54
CA LYS A 325 -39.33 -2.83 -15.44
C LYS A 325 -38.16 -3.44 -14.71
N VAL A 326 -37.78 -2.90 -13.55
CA VAL A 326 -36.70 -3.44 -12.71
C VAL A 326 -37.05 -4.85 -12.20
N LEU A 327 -38.30 -5.06 -11.73
CA LEU A 327 -38.75 -6.39 -11.29
C LEU A 327 -38.78 -7.40 -12.44
N GLU A 328 -39.30 -7.00 -13.61
CA GLU A 328 -39.34 -7.84 -14.80
C GLU A 328 -37.91 -8.25 -15.21
N ALA A 329 -36.96 -7.31 -15.20
CA ALA A 329 -35.56 -7.58 -15.50
C ALA A 329 -34.94 -8.57 -14.49
N GLY A 330 -35.22 -8.42 -13.20
CA GLY A 330 -34.75 -9.34 -12.14
C GLY A 330 -35.27 -10.77 -12.32
N ARG A 331 -36.51 -10.92 -12.80
CA ARG A 331 -37.11 -12.25 -13.09
C ARG A 331 -36.45 -12.93 -14.31
N ILE A 332 -35.92 -12.17 -15.25
CA ILE A 332 -35.29 -12.68 -16.45
C ILE A 332 -33.79 -12.95 -16.19
N LYS A 333 -33.13 -12.08 -15.40
CA LYS A 333 -31.71 -12.21 -15.08
C LYS A 333 -31.47 -13.46 -14.27
N LYS A 334 -30.55 -14.31 -14.75
CA LYS A 334 -30.12 -15.52 -14.07
C LYS A 334 -28.73 -15.35 -13.47
N VAL A 335 -28.57 -15.78 -12.24
CA VAL A 335 -27.30 -15.72 -11.52
C VAL A 335 -26.94 -17.11 -10.96
N PRO A 336 -25.64 -17.42 -10.85
CA PRO A 336 -25.21 -18.64 -10.18
C PRO A 336 -25.45 -18.51 -8.67
N VAL A 337 -26.14 -19.47 -8.08
CA VAL A 337 -26.40 -19.58 -6.64
C VAL A 337 -25.85 -20.93 -6.17
N ILE A 338 -25.03 -20.89 -5.12
CA ILE A 338 -24.52 -22.10 -4.49
C ILE A 338 -25.55 -22.58 -3.47
N ASP A 339 -26.07 -23.78 -3.66
CA ASP A 339 -26.95 -24.45 -2.69
C ASP A 339 -26.14 -24.75 -1.42
N GLU A 340 -26.53 -24.16 -0.29
CA GLU A 340 -25.78 -24.27 0.97
C GLU A 340 -25.71 -25.72 1.50
N LYS A 341 -26.69 -26.58 1.15
CA LYS A 341 -26.78 -27.96 1.61
C LYS A 341 -26.00 -28.91 0.71
N THR A 342 -26.17 -28.77 -0.62
CA THR A 342 -25.56 -29.69 -1.59
C THR A 342 -24.20 -29.22 -2.09
N LYS A 343 -23.86 -27.93 -1.88
CA LYS A 343 -22.68 -27.24 -2.45
C LYS A 343 -22.66 -27.23 -3.98
N GLU A 344 -23.79 -27.55 -4.62
CA GLU A 344 -23.94 -27.50 -6.08
C GLU A 344 -24.28 -26.07 -6.52
N GLU A 345 -23.74 -25.68 -7.67
CA GLU A 345 -24.06 -24.42 -8.32
C GLU A 345 -25.35 -24.57 -9.15
N LYS A 346 -26.35 -23.74 -8.88
CA LYS A 346 -27.59 -23.67 -9.65
C LYS A 346 -27.76 -22.29 -10.25
N ILE A 347 -28.26 -22.22 -11.47
CA ILE A 347 -28.58 -20.96 -12.14
C ILE A 347 -30.07 -20.64 -11.90
N LEU A 348 -30.33 -19.61 -11.12
CA LEU A 348 -31.69 -19.21 -10.73
C LEU A 348 -31.98 -17.78 -11.18
N PRO A 349 -33.26 -17.39 -11.39
CA PRO A 349 -33.66 -15.99 -11.53
C PRO A 349 -33.23 -15.21 -10.28
N VAL A 350 -32.95 -13.91 -10.46
CA VAL A 350 -32.57 -13.02 -9.32
C VAL A 350 -33.80 -12.70 -8.46
N VAL A 351 -34.98 -12.54 -9.07
CA VAL A 351 -36.26 -12.21 -8.41
C VAL A 351 -37.31 -13.24 -8.79
#